data_b9d8aff194ccd0616c6a81f2ecfdda42
#
_entry.id   b9d8aff194ccd0616c6a81f2ecfdda42
#
_cell.length_a   1.000
_cell.length_b   1.000
_cell.length_c   1.000
_cell.angle_alpha   90.00
_cell.angle_beta   90.00
_cell.angle_gamma   90.00
#
_symmetry.space_group_name_H-M   'P 1'
#
loop_
_entity.id
_entity.type
_entity.pdbx_description
1 polymer ?
#
loop_
_entity_poly.entity_id
_entity_poly.type
_entity_poly.pdbx_seq_one_letter_code
_entity_poly.pdbx_strand_id
1 'polypeptide(L)'
;MTPRLRHGLAQALFGWLNLALTAPGVYLWLGLPLVLRQHGWSGTALGLFQLASLPTVFKFLLAMPLDRRGARHGGYRRWTVALLLVYAAVLLALGWRDLLNDGVTLFALAAAAALAGTWADVPVNALAIRVLPVAGRASAGGIRSMALCLGAIAGGGLMLLAQARWGWQAPFLIMAAALALGAALTLLLRESMDAGRADDRAITSRDGHLDTNDAATLDDTKGQPGAPLQTTDTTSTTRQAIAYLRLPASRRWLPLLALLFPFIGAGWFYLKPLLLDQGLAQQRVAWLVGVAGGAVGAVASIAGARLLKRLGAGRAVRLHAGAGAAALLALTLAVGLDAAPVVLAACAMMVAAAMGATAALAFGLMMSHARPGLQALDYGIQSSVFALTRIAAPLAAGILLDVAGPVAMLATLTAGAAAVLALAWRRAAALPG
;
A
#
# COMPACT_ATOMS: atom_id res chain seq x y z
N MET A 1 -28.52 14.36 -2.27
CA MET A 1 -27.24 13.95 -2.87
C MET A 1 -27.38 12.53 -3.38
N THR A 2 -27.15 12.28 -4.67
CA THR A 2 -27.33 10.95 -5.27
C THR A 2 -26.32 9.93 -4.73
N PRO A 3 -26.65 8.63 -4.64
CA PRO A 3 -25.74 7.60 -4.16
C PRO A 3 -24.41 7.55 -4.94
N ARG A 4 -24.45 7.79 -6.25
CA ARG A 4 -23.25 7.86 -7.11
C ARG A 4 -22.30 9.01 -6.73
N LEU A 5 -22.85 10.18 -6.40
CA LEU A 5 -22.07 11.34 -6.00
C LEU A 5 -21.40 11.12 -4.63
N ARG A 6 -22.13 10.53 -3.67
CA ARG A 6 -21.55 10.12 -2.36
C ARG A 6 -20.40 9.15 -2.51
N HIS A 7 -20.56 8.16 -3.37
CA HIS A 7 -19.51 7.16 -3.64
C HIS A 7 -18.26 7.81 -4.28
N GLY A 8 -18.46 8.69 -5.26
CA GLY A 8 -17.36 9.42 -5.90
C GLY A 8 -16.60 10.32 -4.93
N LEU A 9 -17.31 11.05 -4.06
CA LEU A 9 -16.69 11.89 -3.04
C LEU A 9 -15.91 11.07 -1.99
N ALA A 10 -16.45 9.92 -1.57
CA ALA A 10 -15.73 9.02 -0.67
C ALA A 10 -14.45 8.51 -1.32
N GLN A 11 -14.47 8.08 -2.58
CA GLN A 11 -13.28 7.64 -3.30
C GLN A 11 -12.25 8.76 -3.47
N ALA A 12 -12.69 10.00 -3.79
CA ALA A 12 -11.81 11.16 -3.90
C ALA A 12 -11.14 11.48 -2.55
N LEU A 13 -11.90 11.42 -1.45
CA LEU A 13 -11.35 11.62 -0.12
C LEU A 13 -10.31 10.53 0.24
N PHE A 14 -10.60 9.26 -0.02
CA PHE A 14 -9.61 8.19 0.23
C PHE A 14 -8.38 8.31 -0.68
N GLY A 15 -8.55 8.81 -1.89
CA GLY A 15 -7.44 9.18 -2.78
C GLY A 15 -6.56 10.26 -2.16
N TRP A 16 -7.16 11.34 -1.68
CA TRP A 16 -6.47 12.42 -0.97
C TRP A 16 -5.74 11.92 0.28
N LEU A 17 -6.42 11.15 1.13
CA LEU A 17 -5.83 10.61 2.36
C LEU A 17 -4.62 9.72 2.07
N ASN A 18 -4.72 8.84 1.06
CA ASN A 18 -3.60 8.00 0.67
C ASN A 18 -2.43 8.80 0.09
N LEU A 19 -2.70 9.85 -0.69
CA LEU A 19 -1.67 10.76 -1.22
C LEU A 19 -0.98 11.52 -0.07
N ALA A 20 -1.77 12.13 0.82
CA ALA A 20 -1.28 12.90 1.96
C ALA A 20 -0.47 12.06 2.95
N LEU A 21 -0.81 10.76 3.12
CA LEU A 21 -0.05 9.81 3.94
C LEU A 21 1.24 9.34 3.23
N THR A 22 1.21 9.19 1.91
CA THR A 22 2.33 8.63 1.14
C THR A 22 3.42 9.67 0.88
N ALA A 23 3.06 10.91 0.56
CA ALA A 23 4.01 11.95 0.18
C ALA A 23 5.10 12.22 1.25
N PRO A 24 4.77 12.34 2.56
CA PRO A 24 5.80 12.52 3.58
C PRO A 24 6.76 11.34 3.71
N GLY A 25 6.23 10.12 3.63
CA GLY A 25 7.05 8.91 3.63
C GLY A 25 8.04 8.91 2.46
N VAL A 26 7.57 9.20 1.25
CA VAL A 26 8.44 9.26 0.07
C VAL A 26 9.46 10.41 0.18
N TYR A 27 9.06 11.57 0.71
CA TYR A 27 10.00 12.66 0.92
C TYR A 27 11.11 12.28 1.90
N LEU A 28 10.76 11.68 3.05
CA LEU A 28 11.74 11.27 4.06
C LEU A 28 12.70 10.17 3.56
N TRP A 29 12.20 9.22 2.75
CA TRP A 29 12.98 8.05 2.36
C TRP A 29 13.65 8.15 0.99
N LEU A 30 13.17 9.03 0.11
CA LEU A 30 13.69 9.18 -1.26
C LEU A 30 14.18 10.60 -1.55
N GLY A 31 13.50 11.62 -1.02
CA GLY A 31 13.86 13.02 -1.22
C GLY A 31 14.93 13.49 -0.27
N LEU A 32 14.69 13.40 1.02
CA LEU A 32 15.57 13.92 2.07
C LEU A 32 17.00 13.32 2.02
N PRO A 33 17.23 12.02 1.76
CA PRO A 33 18.59 11.48 1.63
C PRO A 33 19.44 12.17 0.59
N LEU A 34 18.85 12.70 -0.50
CA LEU A 34 19.60 13.49 -1.49
C LEU A 34 20.10 14.80 -0.89
N VAL A 35 19.27 15.47 -0.11
CA VAL A 35 19.62 16.72 0.60
C VAL A 35 20.69 16.46 1.65
N LEU A 36 20.53 15.40 2.46
CA LEU A 36 21.52 14.99 3.46
C LEU A 36 22.88 14.69 2.84
N ARG A 37 22.90 14.02 1.67
CA ARG A 37 24.13 13.75 0.92
C ARG A 37 24.82 15.01 0.47
N GLN A 38 24.07 16.00 -0.01
CA GLN A 38 24.62 17.32 -0.41
C GLN A 38 25.22 18.08 0.78
N HIS A 39 24.75 17.81 2.01
CA HIS A 39 25.28 18.38 3.26
C HIS A 39 26.35 17.50 3.92
N GLY A 40 26.97 16.59 3.17
CA GLY A 40 28.14 15.85 3.62
C GLY A 40 27.86 14.57 4.40
N TRP A 41 26.60 14.11 4.49
CA TRP A 41 26.28 12.84 5.16
C TRP A 41 26.93 11.66 4.41
N SER A 42 27.60 10.78 5.17
CA SER A 42 28.20 9.56 4.62
C SER A 42 27.13 8.56 4.13
N GLY A 43 27.51 7.66 3.22
CA GLY A 43 26.63 6.58 2.77
C GLY A 43 26.12 5.71 3.92
N THR A 44 26.98 5.43 4.90
CA THR A 44 26.63 4.68 6.12
C THR A 44 25.56 5.42 6.96
N ALA A 45 25.73 6.75 7.14
CA ALA A 45 24.76 7.55 7.88
C ALA A 45 23.38 7.56 7.17
N LEU A 46 23.38 7.66 5.83
CA LEU A 46 22.15 7.55 5.02
C LEU A 46 21.52 6.16 5.13
N GLY A 47 22.32 5.10 5.15
CA GLY A 47 21.86 3.74 5.34
C GLY A 47 21.22 3.55 6.72
N LEU A 48 21.85 4.06 7.78
CA LEU A 48 21.29 4.03 9.14
C LEU A 48 20.00 4.86 9.23
N PHE A 49 19.93 5.98 8.54
CA PHE A 49 18.70 6.79 8.48
C PHE A 49 17.50 6.02 7.92
N GLN A 50 17.71 5.09 6.97
CA GLN A 50 16.63 4.24 6.43
C GLN A 50 16.01 3.33 7.50
N LEU A 51 16.74 2.99 8.57
CA LEU A 51 16.21 2.16 9.66
C LEU A 51 15.05 2.84 10.41
N ALA A 52 14.94 4.17 10.34
CA ALA A 52 13.79 4.87 10.89
C ALA A 52 12.44 4.46 10.24
N SER A 53 12.46 3.75 9.08
CA SER A 53 11.27 3.18 8.43
C SER A 53 10.79 1.83 9.00
N LEU A 54 11.54 1.19 9.90
CA LEU A 54 11.19 -0.11 10.48
C LEU A 54 9.78 -0.20 11.07
N PRO A 55 9.18 0.87 11.66
CA PRO A 55 7.80 0.79 12.13
C PRO A 55 6.80 0.31 11.07
N THR A 56 7.08 0.51 9.77
CA THR A 56 6.19 0.08 8.69
C THR A 56 5.99 -1.44 8.61
N VAL A 57 6.96 -2.22 9.07
CA VAL A 57 6.89 -3.69 9.10
C VAL A 57 5.96 -4.19 10.22
N PHE A 58 5.87 -3.44 11.33
CA PHE A 58 5.09 -3.82 12.51
C PHE A 58 3.65 -3.31 12.49
N LYS A 59 3.12 -3.01 11.32
CA LYS A 59 1.78 -2.44 11.12
C LYS A 59 0.67 -3.26 11.78
N PHE A 60 0.79 -4.58 11.80
CA PHE A 60 -0.18 -5.47 12.42
C PHE A 60 -0.33 -5.26 13.94
N LEU A 61 0.75 -4.89 14.64
CA LEU A 61 0.68 -4.56 16.07
C LEU A 61 -0.11 -3.26 16.32
N LEU A 62 0.01 -2.30 15.41
CA LEU A 62 -0.68 -1.03 15.49
C LEU A 62 -2.18 -1.14 15.15
N ALA A 63 -2.58 -2.24 14.50
CA ALA A 63 -3.97 -2.53 14.18
C ALA A 63 -4.78 -3.00 15.40
N MET A 64 -4.14 -3.69 16.36
CA MET A 64 -4.81 -4.32 17.51
C MET A 64 -5.68 -3.36 18.35
N PRO A 65 -5.21 -2.16 18.77
CA PRO A 65 -6.04 -1.26 19.55
C PRO A 65 -7.18 -0.64 18.73
N LEU A 66 -7.05 -0.59 17.41
CA LEU A 66 -8.04 0.02 16.53
C LEU A 66 -9.28 -0.86 16.36
N ASP A 67 -9.14 -2.17 16.18
CA ASP A 67 -10.28 -3.08 16.04
C ASP A 67 -11.10 -3.19 17.33
N ARG A 68 -10.43 -3.14 18.50
CA ARG A 68 -11.12 -3.14 19.81
C ARG A 68 -12.04 -1.95 20.02
N ARG A 69 -11.66 -0.76 19.51
CA ARG A 69 -12.41 0.50 19.66
C ARG A 69 -13.11 0.92 18.38
N GLY A 70 -12.61 0.49 17.21
CA GLY A 70 -13.13 0.82 15.88
C GLY A 70 -14.45 0.11 15.54
N ALA A 71 -14.74 -1.03 16.19
CA ALA A 71 -16.03 -1.73 16.07
C ALA A 71 -17.21 -0.90 16.60
N ARG A 72 -16.95 0.10 17.47
CA ARG A 72 -17.98 1.04 17.95
C ARG A 72 -18.26 2.11 16.89
N HIS A 73 -19.47 2.71 16.94
CA HIS A 73 -19.87 3.81 16.06
C HIS A 73 -18.83 4.93 15.99
N GLY A 74 -18.39 5.29 14.77
CA GLY A 74 -17.43 6.37 14.54
C GLY A 74 -16.01 6.11 15.03
N GLY A 75 -15.68 4.88 15.45
CA GLY A 75 -14.36 4.55 16.00
C GLY A 75 -13.22 4.76 15.00
N TYR A 76 -13.33 4.21 13.79
CA TYR A 76 -12.28 4.37 12.77
C TYR A 76 -12.14 5.82 12.29
N ARG A 77 -13.23 6.58 12.18
CA ARG A 77 -13.18 8.00 11.84
C ARG A 77 -12.42 8.81 12.87
N ARG A 78 -12.71 8.62 14.16
CA ARG A 78 -12.01 9.32 15.27
C ARG A 78 -10.52 8.98 15.27
N TRP A 79 -10.16 7.71 15.13
CA TRP A 79 -8.78 7.26 15.04
C TRP A 79 -8.07 7.85 13.83
N THR A 80 -8.71 7.87 12.65
CA THR A 80 -8.16 8.47 11.44
C THR A 80 -7.83 9.95 11.68
N VAL A 81 -8.79 10.73 12.18
CA VAL A 81 -8.58 12.16 12.44
C VAL A 81 -7.46 12.38 13.46
N ALA A 82 -7.49 11.67 14.59
CA ALA A 82 -6.47 11.82 15.64
C ALA A 82 -5.06 11.50 15.13
N LEU A 83 -4.89 10.39 14.42
CA LEU A 83 -3.58 9.96 13.93
C LEU A 83 -3.07 10.82 12.76
N LEU A 84 -3.95 11.35 11.91
CA LEU A 84 -3.56 12.33 10.89
C LEU A 84 -3.03 13.63 11.52
N LEU A 85 -3.69 14.11 12.59
CA LEU A 85 -3.23 15.29 13.32
C LEU A 85 -1.92 15.04 14.09
N VAL A 86 -1.75 13.86 14.70
CA VAL A 86 -0.48 13.45 15.30
C VAL A 86 0.63 13.42 14.25
N TYR A 87 0.37 12.84 13.07
CA TYR A 87 1.36 12.82 11.99
C TYR A 87 1.69 14.23 11.50
N ALA A 88 0.70 15.10 11.32
CA ALA A 88 0.90 16.50 10.97
C ALA A 88 1.75 17.23 12.03
N ALA A 89 1.49 17.00 13.32
CA ALA A 89 2.29 17.60 14.43
C ALA A 89 3.75 17.14 14.40
N VAL A 90 4.01 15.86 14.13
CA VAL A 90 5.39 15.34 13.99
C VAL A 90 6.09 15.97 12.77
N LEU A 91 5.39 16.15 11.64
CA LEU A 91 5.96 16.86 10.48
C LEU A 91 6.26 18.32 10.78
N LEU A 92 5.39 19.00 11.53
CA LEU A 92 5.65 20.37 11.98
C LEU A 92 6.87 20.43 12.92
N ALA A 93 7.04 19.44 13.79
CA ALA A 93 8.25 19.34 14.64
C ALA A 93 9.52 19.13 13.80
N LEU A 94 9.47 18.31 12.74
CA LEU A 94 10.57 18.15 11.77
C LEU A 94 10.90 19.45 11.05
N GLY A 95 9.88 20.23 10.71
CA GLY A 95 10.03 21.53 10.01
C GLY A 95 10.38 22.70 10.95
N TRP A 96 10.25 22.55 12.27
CA TRP A 96 10.39 23.67 13.22
C TRP A 96 11.75 24.37 13.14
N ARG A 97 12.82 23.59 13.02
CA ARG A 97 14.19 24.08 12.83
C ARG A 97 14.92 23.22 11.80
N ASP A 98 15.99 23.77 11.26
CA ASP A 98 16.88 23.00 10.40
C ASP A 98 17.62 21.92 11.22
N LEU A 99 17.47 20.66 10.81
CA LEU A 99 18.02 19.49 11.46
C LEU A 99 19.15 18.84 10.67
N LEU A 100 19.65 19.48 9.61
CA LEU A 100 20.69 18.90 8.74
C LEU A 100 21.97 18.55 9.50
N ASN A 101 22.29 19.29 10.58
CA ASN A 101 23.44 19.06 11.45
C ASN A 101 23.11 18.31 12.74
N ASP A 102 21.84 17.99 12.98
CA ASP A 102 21.38 17.27 14.18
C ASP A 102 20.79 15.91 13.79
N GLY A 103 21.68 14.99 13.41
CA GLY A 103 21.30 13.68 12.88
C GLY A 103 20.49 12.83 13.87
N VAL A 104 20.73 12.97 15.19
CA VAL A 104 20.00 12.19 16.22
C VAL A 104 18.55 12.64 16.30
N THR A 105 18.32 13.95 16.42
CA THR A 105 16.96 14.50 16.45
C THR A 105 16.24 14.25 15.13
N LEU A 106 16.92 14.40 14.00
CA LEU A 106 16.35 14.11 12.69
C LEU A 106 15.92 12.64 12.58
N PHE A 107 16.77 11.69 13.00
CA PHE A 107 16.44 10.26 13.01
C PHE A 107 15.25 9.96 13.92
N ALA A 108 15.24 10.49 15.15
CA ALA A 108 14.17 10.26 16.10
C ALA A 108 12.82 10.79 15.60
N LEU A 109 12.80 12.01 15.05
CA LEU A 109 11.59 12.59 14.46
C LEU A 109 11.16 11.89 13.17
N ALA A 110 12.11 11.44 12.34
CA ALA A 110 11.80 10.63 11.16
C ALA A 110 11.20 9.27 11.54
N ALA A 111 11.72 8.61 12.58
CA ALA A 111 11.15 7.37 13.11
C ALA A 111 9.74 7.60 13.70
N ALA A 112 9.54 8.71 14.43
CA ALA A 112 8.22 9.10 14.92
C ALA A 112 7.24 9.39 13.77
N ALA A 113 7.69 10.04 12.69
CA ALA A 113 6.90 10.28 11.48
C ALA A 113 6.54 8.96 10.78
N ALA A 114 7.49 8.02 10.65
CA ALA A 114 7.25 6.69 10.11
C ALA A 114 6.22 5.91 10.94
N LEU A 115 6.33 5.97 12.26
CA LEU A 115 5.38 5.34 13.18
C LEU A 115 3.99 5.97 13.05
N ALA A 116 3.89 7.29 13.11
CA ALA A 116 2.62 8.03 13.01
C ALA A 116 1.95 7.78 11.64
N GLY A 117 2.69 7.88 10.54
CA GLY A 117 2.19 7.63 9.19
C GLY A 117 1.74 6.17 9.00
N THR A 118 2.53 5.21 9.53
CA THR A 118 2.17 3.78 9.49
C THR A 118 0.90 3.50 10.30
N TRP A 119 0.78 4.12 11.47
CA TRP A 119 -0.39 3.94 12.32
C TRP A 119 -1.62 4.61 11.72
N ALA A 120 -1.50 5.83 11.17
CA ALA A 120 -2.59 6.54 10.51
C ALA A 120 -3.11 5.81 9.24
N ASP A 121 -2.24 5.11 8.52
CA ASP A 121 -2.63 4.33 7.34
C ASP A 121 -3.58 3.16 7.68
N VAL A 122 -3.49 2.60 8.88
CA VAL A 122 -4.34 1.47 9.28
C VAL A 122 -5.82 1.87 9.37
N PRO A 123 -6.24 2.87 10.16
CA PRO A 123 -7.64 3.25 10.26
C PRO A 123 -8.18 3.89 8.97
N VAL A 124 -7.35 4.55 8.16
CA VAL A 124 -7.76 5.07 6.83
C VAL A 124 -8.21 3.92 5.93
N ASN A 125 -7.44 2.83 5.87
CA ASN A 125 -7.80 1.69 5.05
C ASN A 125 -8.96 0.88 5.64
N ALA A 126 -9.03 0.73 6.95
CA ALA A 126 -10.16 0.10 7.63
C ALA A 126 -11.47 0.89 7.41
N LEU A 127 -11.41 2.23 7.47
CA LEU A 127 -12.53 3.12 7.17
C LEU A 127 -12.96 3.00 5.70
N ALA A 128 -12.00 2.92 4.76
CA ALA A 128 -12.29 2.70 3.35
C ALA A 128 -13.03 1.37 3.11
N ILE A 129 -12.60 0.28 3.75
CA ILE A 129 -13.24 -1.04 3.64
C ILE A 129 -14.69 -0.97 4.19
N ARG A 130 -14.92 -0.18 5.24
CA ARG A 130 -16.23 -0.06 5.89
C ARG A 130 -17.21 0.85 5.14
N VAL A 131 -16.71 1.93 4.55
CA VAL A 131 -17.53 2.95 3.86
C VAL A 131 -17.81 2.56 2.41
N LEU A 132 -16.88 1.88 1.75
CA LEU A 132 -17.00 1.52 0.36
C LEU A 132 -17.68 0.14 0.21
N PRO A 133 -18.68 0.01 -0.68
CA PRO A 133 -19.30 -1.28 -0.99
C PRO A 133 -18.25 -2.24 -1.61
N VAL A 134 -18.49 -3.56 -1.54
CA VAL A 134 -17.57 -4.59 -2.05
C VAL A 134 -17.16 -4.31 -3.50
N ALA A 135 -18.11 -3.95 -4.36
CA ALA A 135 -17.85 -3.54 -5.75
C ALA A 135 -16.94 -2.29 -5.87
N GLY A 136 -16.83 -1.47 -4.81
CA GLY A 136 -15.96 -0.29 -4.73
C GLY A 136 -14.52 -0.57 -4.30
N ARG A 137 -14.24 -1.72 -3.67
CA ARG A 137 -12.94 -2.05 -3.07
C ARG A 137 -11.83 -2.18 -4.10
N ALA A 138 -12.12 -2.74 -5.27
CA ALA A 138 -11.15 -2.79 -6.37
C ALA A 138 -10.76 -1.39 -6.87
N SER A 139 -11.71 -0.46 -6.97
CA SER A 139 -11.43 0.96 -7.29
C SER A 139 -10.61 1.64 -6.21
N ALA A 140 -10.90 1.36 -4.93
CA ALA A 140 -10.12 1.90 -3.80
C ALA A 140 -8.67 1.43 -3.85
N GLY A 141 -8.41 0.16 -4.19
CA GLY A 141 -7.07 -0.37 -4.43
C GLY A 141 -6.34 0.36 -5.56
N GLY A 142 -7.02 0.63 -6.66
CA GLY A 142 -6.47 1.42 -7.77
C GLY A 142 -6.14 2.86 -7.39
N ILE A 143 -7.04 3.52 -6.67
CA ILE A 143 -6.85 4.88 -6.15
C ILE A 143 -5.66 4.92 -5.18
N ARG A 144 -5.54 3.92 -4.30
CA ARG A 144 -4.40 3.81 -3.39
C ARG A 144 -3.07 3.64 -4.14
N SER A 145 -3.03 2.79 -5.16
CA SER A 145 -1.83 2.60 -5.97
C SER A 145 -1.50 3.85 -6.79
N MET A 146 -2.51 4.51 -7.35
CA MET A 146 -2.32 5.80 -8.01
C MET A 146 -1.75 6.84 -7.05
N ALA A 147 -2.28 6.92 -5.82
CA ALA A 147 -1.77 7.83 -4.78
C ALA A 147 -0.32 7.51 -4.39
N LEU A 148 0.10 6.23 -4.41
CA LEU A 148 1.49 5.84 -4.21
C LEU A 148 2.39 6.40 -5.32
N CYS A 149 1.99 6.28 -6.59
CA CYS A 149 2.74 6.80 -7.73
C CYS A 149 2.79 8.34 -7.73
N LEU A 150 1.66 9.00 -7.45
CA LEU A 150 1.60 10.46 -7.32
C LEU A 150 2.38 10.95 -6.09
N GLY A 151 2.37 10.16 -5.00
CA GLY A 151 3.16 10.42 -3.81
C GLY A 151 4.66 10.38 -4.08
N ALA A 152 5.10 9.51 -4.99
CA ALA A 152 6.50 9.48 -5.42
C ALA A 152 6.90 10.76 -6.19
N ILE A 153 6.00 11.29 -7.02
CA ILE A 153 6.20 12.58 -7.70
C ILE A 153 6.16 13.73 -6.69
N ALA A 154 5.15 13.76 -5.82
CA ALA A 154 4.97 14.82 -4.83
C ALA A 154 6.12 14.84 -3.83
N GLY A 155 6.35 13.72 -3.12
CA GLY A 155 7.38 13.63 -2.08
C GLY A 155 8.80 13.61 -2.64
N GLY A 156 9.05 12.84 -3.69
CA GLY A 156 10.38 12.70 -4.29
C GLY A 156 10.78 13.79 -5.32
N GLY A 157 9.84 14.66 -5.67
CA GLY A 157 10.05 15.74 -6.66
C GLY A 157 9.60 17.09 -6.15
N LEU A 158 8.27 17.30 -6.01
CA LEU A 158 7.72 18.63 -5.68
C LEU A 158 8.18 19.13 -4.30
N MET A 159 8.32 18.24 -3.32
CA MET A 159 8.79 18.63 -1.99
C MET A 159 10.27 19.00 -1.98
N LEU A 160 11.09 18.35 -2.81
CA LEU A 160 12.50 18.78 -3.00
C LEU A 160 12.59 20.17 -3.66
N LEU A 161 11.73 20.43 -4.64
CA LEU A 161 11.67 21.74 -5.27
C LEU A 161 11.18 22.81 -4.28
N ALA A 162 10.17 22.49 -3.46
CA ALA A 162 9.69 23.36 -2.39
C ALA A 162 10.80 23.67 -1.38
N GLN A 163 11.58 22.68 -0.98
CA GLN A 163 12.73 22.86 -0.09
C GLN A 163 13.81 23.75 -0.72
N ALA A 164 14.16 23.51 -1.98
CA ALA A 164 15.16 24.30 -2.68
C ALA A 164 14.75 25.77 -2.85
N ARG A 165 13.44 26.04 -3.00
CA ARG A 165 12.91 27.39 -3.26
C ARG A 165 12.55 28.16 -1.99
N TRP A 166 12.02 27.48 -0.98
CA TRP A 166 11.42 28.09 0.22
C TRP A 166 12.07 27.61 1.53
N GLY A 167 13.16 26.84 1.44
CA GLY A 167 13.94 26.38 2.58
C GLY A 167 13.38 25.13 3.28
N TRP A 168 14.04 24.76 4.37
CA TRP A 168 13.83 23.52 5.11
C TRP A 168 12.38 23.31 5.56
N GLN A 169 11.71 24.34 6.03
CA GLN A 169 10.36 24.25 6.62
C GLN A 169 9.25 23.93 5.61
N ALA A 170 9.42 24.40 4.36
CA ALA A 170 8.34 24.40 3.38
C ALA A 170 7.73 23.02 3.08
N PRO A 171 8.51 21.95 2.80
CA PRO A 171 7.91 20.64 2.52
C PRO A 171 7.12 20.11 3.70
N PHE A 172 7.60 20.31 4.93
CA PHE A 172 6.91 19.83 6.15
C PHE A 172 5.59 20.57 6.39
N LEU A 173 5.57 21.89 6.20
CA LEU A 173 4.35 22.70 6.30
C LEU A 173 3.30 22.29 5.26
N ILE A 174 3.70 22.12 4.01
CA ILE A 174 2.81 21.70 2.92
C ILE A 174 2.20 20.32 3.22
N MET A 175 3.02 19.36 3.64
CA MET A 175 2.58 18.01 3.94
C MET A 175 1.70 17.95 5.19
N ALA A 176 2.04 18.73 6.24
CA ALA A 176 1.22 18.83 7.45
C ALA A 176 -0.15 19.46 7.15
N ALA A 177 -0.18 20.52 6.32
CA ALA A 177 -1.44 21.13 5.87
C ALA A 177 -2.31 20.16 5.06
N ALA A 178 -1.68 19.32 4.18
CA ALA A 178 -2.39 18.30 3.44
C ALA A 178 -3.02 17.22 4.34
N LEU A 179 -2.32 16.80 5.40
CA LEU A 179 -2.84 15.87 6.41
C LEU A 179 -3.97 16.51 7.24
N ALA A 180 -3.81 17.77 7.68
CA ALA A 180 -4.83 18.49 8.42
C ALA A 180 -6.12 18.70 7.59
N LEU A 181 -5.99 19.02 6.30
CA LEU A 181 -7.11 19.07 5.36
C LEU A 181 -7.79 17.69 5.25
N GLY A 182 -7.01 16.62 5.14
CA GLY A 182 -7.54 15.25 5.13
C GLY A 182 -8.32 14.90 6.41
N ALA A 183 -7.81 15.32 7.57
CA ALA A 183 -8.48 15.15 8.86
C ALA A 183 -9.81 15.92 8.90
N ALA A 184 -9.81 17.19 8.48
CA ALA A 184 -11.01 18.03 8.42
C ALA A 184 -12.07 17.45 7.47
N LEU A 185 -11.68 17.00 6.27
CA LEU A 185 -12.58 16.36 5.31
C LEU A 185 -13.13 15.03 5.85
N THR A 186 -12.34 14.28 6.62
CA THR A 186 -12.78 13.02 7.24
C THR A 186 -13.88 13.25 8.28
N LEU A 187 -13.93 14.40 8.95
CA LEU A 187 -15.01 14.77 9.87
C LEU A 187 -16.36 14.92 9.16
N LEU A 188 -16.36 15.26 7.87
CA LEU A 188 -17.58 15.38 7.06
C LEU A 188 -18.15 14.02 6.63
N LEU A 189 -17.39 12.94 6.72
CA LEU A 189 -17.88 11.58 6.46
C LEU A 189 -18.86 11.13 7.54
N ARG A 190 -20.05 10.68 7.12
CA ARG A 190 -20.96 9.92 7.99
C ARG A 190 -20.66 8.44 7.84
N GLU A 191 -20.26 7.78 8.92
CA GLU A 191 -20.21 6.31 8.97
C GLU A 191 -21.65 5.80 9.00
N SER A 192 -22.19 5.34 7.86
CA SER A 192 -23.48 4.66 7.83
C SER A 192 -23.32 3.22 8.30
N MET A 193 -24.11 2.82 9.29
CA MET A 193 -24.15 1.44 9.81
C MET A 193 -24.75 0.41 8.84
N ASP A 194 -25.39 0.88 7.77
CA ASP A 194 -26.20 0.03 6.91
C ASP A 194 -25.39 -0.81 5.92
N ALA A 195 -24.17 -0.38 5.57
CA ALA A 195 -23.33 -1.12 4.63
C ALA A 195 -22.85 -2.48 5.19
N GLY A 196 -22.53 -2.56 6.50
CA GLY A 196 -22.11 -3.82 7.14
C GLY A 196 -23.28 -4.78 7.38
N ARG A 197 -24.47 -4.26 7.70
CA ARG A 197 -25.67 -5.08 7.90
C ARG A 197 -26.28 -5.60 6.59
N ALA A 198 -26.12 -4.88 5.49
CA ALA A 198 -26.57 -5.34 4.18
C ALA A 198 -25.70 -6.51 3.68
N ASP A 199 -24.38 -6.45 3.92
CA ASP A 199 -23.44 -7.54 3.58
C ASP A 199 -23.69 -8.79 4.45
N ASP A 200 -23.93 -8.62 5.77
CA ASP A 200 -24.28 -9.75 6.66
C ASP A 200 -25.60 -10.41 6.29
N ARG A 201 -26.61 -9.64 5.89
CA ARG A 201 -27.89 -10.18 5.41
C ARG A 201 -27.77 -10.88 4.05
N ALA A 202 -26.92 -10.38 3.16
CA ALA A 202 -26.68 -11.01 1.85
C ALA A 202 -25.92 -12.34 1.97
N ILE A 203 -25.05 -12.48 2.99
CA ILE A 203 -24.32 -13.72 3.28
C ILE A 203 -25.27 -14.73 3.93
N THR A 204 -26.07 -14.30 4.94
CA THR A 204 -27.04 -15.19 5.62
C THR A 204 -28.16 -15.63 4.69
N SER A 205 -28.58 -14.82 3.72
CA SER A 205 -29.60 -15.22 2.74
C SER A 205 -29.07 -16.17 1.66
N ARG A 206 -27.76 -16.22 1.42
CA ARG A 206 -27.15 -17.20 0.49
C ARG A 206 -26.93 -18.56 1.14
N ASP A 207 -26.62 -18.59 2.43
CA ASP A 207 -26.46 -19.85 3.18
C ASP A 207 -27.82 -20.45 3.60
N GLY A 208 -28.87 -19.63 3.69
CA GLY A 208 -30.24 -20.08 4.03
C GLY A 208 -31.04 -20.70 2.86
N HIS A 209 -30.46 -20.82 1.67
CA HIS A 209 -31.16 -21.40 0.50
C HIS A 209 -30.68 -22.80 0.14
N LEU A 210 -29.89 -23.44 0.99
CA LEU A 210 -29.38 -24.80 0.76
C LEU A 210 -29.95 -25.88 1.70
N ASP A 211 -30.83 -25.57 2.68
CA ASP A 211 -31.46 -26.58 3.53
C ASP A 211 -32.88 -26.18 3.90
N THR A 212 -33.83 -26.45 3.02
CA THR A 212 -35.24 -26.60 3.39
C THR A 212 -35.79 -27.94 2.88
N ASN A 213 -35.34 -29.01 3.50
CA ASN A 213 -36.11 -30.25 3.59
C ASN A 213 -35.64 -30.97 4.86
N ASP A 214 -36.18 -30.60 5.98
CA ASP A 214 -36.57 -31.46 7.07
C ASP A 214 -37.30 -30.61 8.09
N ALA A 215 -38.61 -30.74 8.03
CA ALA A 215 -39.52 -30.15 9.00
C ALA A 215 -39.70 -31.08 10.19
N ALA A 216 -39.98 -30.45 11.30
CA ALA A 216 -40.61 -31.00 12.54
C ALA A 216 -39.65 -31.51 13.63
N THR A 217 -39.45 -30.68 14.62
CA THR A 217 -39.97 -30.93 15.97
C THR A 217 -39.65 -29.77 16.91
N LEU A 218 -40.67 -29.18 17.45
CA LEU A 218 -40.91 -28.49 18.72
C LEU A 218 -39.80 -28.55 19.79
N ASP A 219 -39.32 -27.45 20.38
CA ASP A 219 -39.90 -27.01 21.66
C ASP A 219 -39.27 -25.71 22.18
N ASP A 220 -40.09 -24.98 22.83
CA ASP A 220 -40.07 -23.86 23.71
C ASP A 220 -38.80 -23.74 24.59
N THR A 221 -38.06 -22.62 24.50
CA THR A 221 -37.43 -22.01 25.68
C THR A 221 -37.20 -20.52 25.50
N LYS A 222 -37.84 -19.79 26.38
CA LYS A 222 -37.85 -18.36 26.64
C LYS A 222 -36.46 -17.76 26.78
N GLY A 223 -36.34 -16.60 26.19
CA GLY A 223 -35.65 -15.39 26.65
C GLY A 223 -34.36 -15.52 27.48
N GLN A 224 -33.27 -15.19 26.85
CA GLN A 224 -32.12 -14.62 27.58
C GLN A 224 -31.75 -13.26 26.99
N PRO A 225 -31.84 -12.17 27.78
CA PRO A 225 -31.34 -10.88 27.39
C PRO A 225 -29.82 -10.82 27.63
N GLY A 226 -29.09 -10.37 26.63
CA GLY A 226 -27.76 -9.77 26.86
C GLY A 226 -26.62 -10.75 27.09
N ALA A 227 -26.07 -11.30 26.01
CA ALA A 227 -24.68 -11.77 26.07
C ALA A 227 -23.76 -10.61 26.34
N PRO A 228 -22.92 -10.60 27.40
CA PRO A 228 -21.98 -9.50 27.67
C PRO A 228 -20.98 -9.44 26.53
N LEU A 229 -20.73 -8.21 26.05
CA LEU A 229 -19.61 -7.87 25.17
C LEU A 229 -18.34 -8.48 25.77
N GLN A 230 -17.85 -9.55 25.17
CA GLN A 230 -16.58 -10.18 25.58
C GLN A 230 -15.48 -9.12 25.56
N THR A 231 -14.96 -8.84 26.73
CA THR A 231 -13.69 -8.13 26.91
C THR A 231 -12.62 -8.90 26.15
N THR A 232 -12.21 -8.37 25.02
CA THR A 232 -11.18 -8.98 24.18
C THR A 232 -9.82 -8.80 24.86
N ASP A 233 -9.41 -9.79 25.62
CA ASP A 233 -8.05 -9.93 26.14
C ASP A 233 -7.01 -9.96 25.00
N THR A 234 -5.78 -9.57 25.30
CA THR A 234 -4.64 -9.60 24.34
C THR A 234 -4.45 -11.00 23.77
N THR A 235 -4.72 -12.04 24.55
CA THR A 235 -4.77 -13.45 24.15
C THR A 235 -5.80 -13.72 23.04
N SER A 236 -6.91 -12.99 23.05
CA SER A 236 -7.96 -13.05 22.02
C SER A 236 -7.45 -12.54 20.66
N THR A 237 -6.70 -11.41 20.61
CA THR A 237 -6.26 -10.80 19.35
C THR A 237 -5.17 -11.62 18.68
N THR A 238 -4.21 -12.15 19.45
CA THR A 238 -3.20 -13.08 18.92
C THR A 238 -3.86 -14.36 18.38
N ARG A 239 -4.86 -14.88 19.08
CA ARG A 239 -5.66 -16.02 18.61
C ARG A 239 -6.39 -15.70 17.32
N GLN A 240 -6.96 -14.49 17.19
CA GLN A 240 -7.61 -14.03 15.97
C GLN A 240 -6.66 -13.85 14.79
N ALA A 241 -5.44 -13.36 15.03
CA ALA A 241 -4.38 -13.28 14.01
C ALA A 241 -3.95 -14.68 13.54
N ILE A 242 -3.74 -15.62 14.48
CA ILE A 242 -3.42 -17.01 14.16
C ILE A 242 -4.60 -17.66 13.40
N ALA A 243 -5.83 -17.41 13.83
CA ALA A 243 -7.02 -17.90 13.14
C ALA A 243 -7.07 -17.38 11.69
N TYR A 244 -6.78 -16.08 11.45
CA TYR A 244 -6.69 -15.53 10.10
C TYR A 244 -5.66 -16.26 9.24
N LEU A 245 -4.46 -16.49 9.76
CA LEU A 245 -3.38 -17.19 9.05
C LEU A 245 -3.73 -18.67 8.73
N ARG A 246 -4.60 -19.28 9.54
CA ARG A 246 -5.07 -20.66 9.36
C ARG A 246 -6.22 -20.80 8.37
N LEU A 247 -6.93 -19.71 8.03
CA LEU A 247 -8.02 -19.75 7.05
C LEU A 247 -7.53 -20.28 5.69
N PRO A 248 -8.27 -21.19 5.04
CA PRO A 248 -7.90 -21.71 3.72
C PRO A 248 -7.74 -20.60 2.67
N ALA A 249 -8.58 -19.56 2.72
CA ALA A 249 -8.48 -18.38 1.85
C ALA A 249 -7.17 -17.61 2.07
N SER A 250 -6.80 -17.34 3.34
CA SER A 250 -5.56 -16.64 3.68
C SER A 250 -4.31 -17.45 3.29
N ARG A 251 -4.33 -18.76 3.52
CA ARG A 251 -3.23 -19.67 3.12
C ARG A 251 -3.00 -19.71 1.61
N ARG A 252 -4.03 -19.48 0.81
CA ARG A 252 -3.93 -19.39 -0.66
C ARG A 252 -3.49 -18.01 -1.10
N TRP A 253 -4.02 -16.96 -0.46
CA TRP A 253 -3.79 -15.56 -0.81
C TRP A 253 -2.45 -15.01 -0.35
N LEU A 254 -2.06 -15.19 0.92
CA LEU A 254 -0.86 -14.57 1.49
C LEU A 254 0.45 -14.89 0.73
N PRO A 255 0.72 -16.13 0.25
CA PRO A 255 1.89 -16.39 -0.57
C PRO A 255 1.87 -15.65 -1.91
N LEU A 256 0.69 -15.50 -2.52
CA LEU A 256 0.54 -14.70 -3.74
C LEU A 256 0.79 -13.22 -3.46
N LEU A 257 0.23 -12.68 -2.38
CA LEU A 257 0.47 -11.31 -1.95
C LEU A 257 1.96 -11.04 -1.69
N ALA A 258 2.62 -11.96 -1.00
CA ALA A 258 4.04 -11.85 -0.66
C ALA A 258 4.94 -11.78 -1.90
N LEU A 259 4.58 -12.47 -2.98
CA LEU A 259 5.43 -12.66 -4.14
C LEU A 259 5.00 -11.83 -5.36
N LEU A 260 3.74 -11.39 -5.44
CA LEU A 260 3.18 -10.75 -6.64
C LEU A 260 3.84 -9.42 -6.98
N PHE A 261 4.21 -8.62 -5.98
CA PHE A 261 4.74 -7.27 -6.16
C PHE A 261 6.28 -7.15 -6.08
N PRO A 262 7.00 -7.88 -5.21
CA PRO A 262 8.38 -7.55 -4.85
C PRO A 262 9.35 -7.57 -6.04
N PHE A 263 9.19 -8.47 -6.99
CA PHE A 263 10.09 -8.57 -8.14
C PHE A 263 9.93 -7.38 -9.09
N ILE A 264 8.71 -7.03 -9.48
CA ILE A 264 8.45 -5.85 -10.32
C ILE A 264 8.76 -4.56 -9.58
N GLY A 265 8.51 -4.51 -8.25
CA GLY A 265 8.85 -3.40 -7.38
C GLY A 265 10.37 -3.18 -7.27
N ALA A 266 11.16 -4.26 -7.16
CA ALA A 266 12.62 -4.19 -7.19
C ALA A 266 13.15 -3.73 -8.55
N GLY A 267 12.59 -4.22 -9.65
CA GLY A 267 12.92 -3.76 -10.99
C GLY A 267 12.67 -2.25 -11.16
N TRP A 268 11.55 -1.75 -10.66
CA TRP A 268 11.26 -0.31 -10.64
C TRP A 268 12.24 0.49 -9.75
N PHE A 269 12.59 -0.04 -8.58
CA PHE A 269 13.51 0.63 -7.65
C PHE A 269 14.90 0.83 -8.27
N TYR A 270 15.44 -0.18 -8.95
CA TYR A 270 16.77 -0.12 -9.58
C TYR A 270 16.78 0.48 -10.99
N LEU A 271 15.61 0.84 -11.53
CA LEU A 271 15.51 1.35 -12.89
C LEU A 271 16.34 2.62 -13.13
N LYS A 272 16.41 3.54 -12.13
CA LYS A 272 17.22 4.76 -12.25
C LYS A 272 18.73 4.47 -12.38
N PRO A 273 19.37 3.75 -11.44
CA PRO A 273 20.78 3.41 -11.59
C PRO A 273 21.05 2.62 -12.86
N LEU A 274 20.22 1.65 -13.22
CA LEU A 274 20.38 0.88 -14.45
C LEU A 274 20.38 1.74 -15.71
N LEU A 275 19.47 2.70 -15.82
CA LEU A 275 19.43 3.59 -16.98
C LEU A 275 20.60 4.58 -17.01
N LEU A 276 21.12 4.99 -15.86
CA LEU A 276 22.35 5.78 -15.76
C LEU A 276 23.57 4.96 -16.22
N ASP A 277 23.70 3.72 -15.78
CA ASP A 277 24.77 2.81 -16.15
C ASP A 277 24.72 2.48 -17.65
N GLN A 278 23.55 2.50 -18.27
CA GLN A 278 23.35 2.38 -19.72
C GLN A 278 23.60 3.70 -20.48
N GLY A 279 24.20 4.71 -19.84
CA GLY A 279 24.63 5.94 -20.48
C GLY A 279 23.54 7.00 -20.73
N LEU A 280 22.33 6.83 -20.17
CA LEU A 280 21.31 7.87 -20.27
C LEU A 280 21.66 9.05 -19.37
N ALA A 281 21.52 10.27 -19.87
CA ALA A 281 21.77 11.48 -19.10
C ALA A 281 20.86 11.54 -17.85
N GLN A 282 21.42 11.91 -16.69
CA GLN A 282 20.74 11.98 -15.39
C GLN A 282 19.42 12.74 -15.47
N GLN A 283 19.36 13.85 -16.18
CA GLN A 283 18.13 14.63 -16.34
C GLN A 283 17.04 13.86 -17.09
N ARG A 284 17.42 13.09 -18.14
CA ARG A 284 16.48 12.22 -18.86
C ARG A 284 15.95 11.11 -17.96
N VAL A 285 16.82 10.47 -17.20
CA VAL A 285 16.44 9.40 -16.26
C VAL A 285 15.50 9.94 -15.18
N ALA A 286 15.79 11.10 -14.62
CA ALA A 286 14.93 11.74 -13.61
C ALA A 286 13.54 12.05 -14.18
N TRP A 287 13.45 12.59 -15.39
CA TRP A 287 12.17 12.86 -16.04
C TRP A 287 11.44 11.59 -16.43
N LEU A 288 12.14 10.64 -17.07
CA LEU A 288 11.56 9.38 -17.58
C LEU A 288 11.01 8.52 -16.43
N VAL A 289 11.81 8.25 -15.41
CA VAL A 289 11.40 7.37 -14.29
C VAL A 289 10.58 8.12 -13.26
N GLY A 290 10.96 9.35 -12.93
CA GLY A 290 10.28 10.13 -11.88
C GLY A 290 8.93 10.64 -12.35
N VAL A 291 8.86 11.36 -13.47
CA VAL A 291 7.64 12.03 -13.92
C VAL A 291 6.81 11.12 -14.83
N ALA A 292 7.37 10.73 -15.98
CA ALA A 292 6.64 9.94 -16.97
C ALA A 292 6.26 8.57 -16.41
N GLY A 293 7.19 7.85 -15.77
CA GLY A 293 6.94 6.57 -15.15
C GLY A 293 5.94 6.63 -14.01
N GLY A 294 5.99 7.67 -13.17
CA GLY A 294 4.98 7.93 -12.15
C GLY A 294 3.59 8.13 -12.74
N ALA A 295 3.47 8.92 -13.80
CA ALA A 295 2.21 9.17 -14.50
C ALA A 295 1.66 7.89 -15.16
N VAL A 296 2.51 7.14 -15.87
CA VAL A 296 2.15 5.84 -16.48
C VAL A 296 1.70 4.85 -15.42
N GLY A 297 2.43 4.74 -14.30
CA GLY A 297 2.05 3.88 -13.17
C GLY A 297 0.71 4.27 -12.54
N ALA A 298 0.43 5.57 -12.40
CA ALA A 298 -0.84 6.06 -11.90
C ALA A 298 -2.03 5.70 -12.82
N VAL A 299 -1.89 5.90 -14.13
CA VAL A 299 -2.90 5.51 -15.12
C VAL A 299 -3.09 4.00 -15.14
N ALA A 300 -2.00 3.24 -15.13
CA ALA A 300 -2.04 1.78 -15.09
C ALA A 300 -2.68 1.22 -13.82
N SER A 301 -2.56 1.93 -12.68
CA SER A 301 -3.24 1.57 -11.43
C SER A 301 -4.77 1.60 -11.57
N ILE A 302 -5.30 2.63 -12.25
CA ILE A 302 -6.75 2.74 -12.52
C ILE A 302 -7.19 1.63 -13.48
N ALA A 303 -6.40 1.38 -14.54
CA ALA A 303 -6.69 0.32 -15.51
C ALA A 303 -6.67 -1.06 -14.84
N GLY A 304 -5.68 -1.33 -13.99
CA GLY A 304 -5.55 -2.58 -13.23
C GLY A 304 -6.74 -2.82 -12.30
N ALA A 305 -7.22 -1.78 -11.60
CA ALA A 305 -8.40 -1.87 -10.74
C ALA A 305 -9.69 -2.15 -11.55
N ARG A 306 -9.85 -1.54 -12.73
CA ARG A 306 -10.97 -1.83 -13.64
C ARG A 306 -10.92 -3.28 -14.15
N LEU A 307 -9.72 -3.75 -14.43
CA LEU A 307 -9.48 -5.11 -14.94
C LEU A 307 -9.81 -6.15 -13.85
N LEU A 308 -9.44 -5.90 -12.59
CA LEU A 308 -9.84 -6.74 -11.46
C LEU A 308 -11.36 -6.86 -11.36
N LYS A 309 -12.11 -5.77 -11.53
CA LYS A 309 -13.57 -5.78 -11.53
C LYS A 309 -14.19 -6.57 -12.69
N ARG A 310 -13.57 -6.51 -13.88
CA ARG A 310 -14.10 -7.15 -15.08
C ARG A 310 -13.78 -8.65 -15.15
N LEU A 311 -12.58 -9.02 -14.72
CA LEU A 311 -12.07 -10.39 -14.90
C LEU A 311 -12.22 -11.27 -13.65
N GLY A 312 -12.48 -10.65 -12.48
CA GLY A 312 -12.41 -11.32 -11.18
C GLY A 312 -10.97 -11.59 -10.73
N ALA A 313 -10.81 -11.96 -9.44
CA ALA A 313 -9.52 -12.07 -8.77
C ALA A 313 -8.56 -13.05 -9.47
N GLY A 314 -9.02 -14.25 -9.79
CA GLY A 314 -8.17 -15.31 -10.35
C GLY A 314 -7.57 -14.98 -11.71
N ARG A 315 -8.35 -14.42 -12.63
CA ARG A 315 -7.85 -14.02 -13.97
C ARG A 315 -6.98 -12.76 -13.87
N ALA A 316 -7.36 -11.80 -13.03
CA ALA A 316 -6.60 -10.57 -12.83
C ALA A 316 -5.20 -10.86 -12.27
N VAL A 317 -5.07 -11.74 -11.26
CA VAL A 317 -3.76 -12.12 -10.69
C VAL A 317 -2.85 -12.73 -11.75
N ARG A 318 -3.36 -13.65 -12.58
CA ARG A 318 -2.58 -14.27 -13.67
C ARG A 318 -2.11 -13.26 -14.69
N LEU A 319 -2.99 -12.36 -15.10
CA LEU A 319 -2.67 -11.34 -16.10
C LEU A 319 -1.60 -10.35 -15.59
N HIS A 320 -1.73 -9.87 -14.33
CA HIS A 320 -0.77 -8.93 -13.77
C HIS A 320 0.58 -9.60 -13.50
N ALA A 321 0.59 -10.86 -13.03
CA ALA A 321 1.84 -11.64 -12.89
C ALA A 321 2.53 -11.82 -14.25
N GLY A 322 1.75 -12.14 -15.31
CA GLY A 322 2.26 -12.26 -16.68
C GLY A 322 2.81 -10.93 -17.23
N ALA A 323 2.08 -9.82 -17.02
CA ALA A 323 2.53 -8.50 -17.42
C ALA A 323 3.82 -8.08 -16.71
N GLY A 324 3.94 -8.36 -15.40
CA GLY A 324 5.15 -8.12 -14.64
C GLY A 324 6.34 -8.92 -15.12
N ALA A 325 6.15 -10.23 -15.37
CA ALA A 325 7.19 -11.10 -15.91
C ALA A 325 7.64 -10.65 -17.32
N ALA A 326 6.69 -10.30 -18.20
CA ALA A 326 6.99 -9.82 -19.55
C ALA A 326 7.74 -8.48 -19.52
N ALA A 327 7.35 -7.54 -18.65
CA ALA A 327 8.03 -6.25 -18.52
C ALA A 327 9.48 -6.40 -18.02
N LEU A 328 9.70 -7.28 -17.03
CA LEU A 328 11.04 -7.56 -16.53
C LEU A 328 11.88 -8.32 -17.58
N LEU A 329 11.31 -9.28 -18.29
CA LEU A 329 11.99 -9.98 -19.38
C LEU A 329 12.42 -9.02 -20.48
N ALA A 330 11.52 -8.13 -20.93
CA ALA A 330 11.83 -7.11 -21.92
C ALA A 330 12.98 -6.20 -21.48
N LEU A 331 12.97 -5.74 -20.21
CA LEU A 331 14.04 -4.95 -19.64
C LEU A 331 15.37 -5.74 -19.54
N THR A 332 15.30 -7.01 -19.11
CA THR A 332 16.48 -7.90 -19.04
C THR A 332 17.15 -8.05 -20.40
N LEU A 333 16.35 -8.32 -21.44
CA LEU A 333 16.84 -8.47 -22.81
C LEU A 333 17.39 -7.14 -23.35
N ALA A 334 16.70 -6.03 -23.10
CA ALA A 334 17.14 -4.70 -23.57
C ALA A 334 18.49 -4.30 -22.93
N VAL A 335 18.69 -4.58 -21.65
CA VAL A 335 19.97 -4.32 -20.95
C VAL A 335 21.04 -5.31 -21.40
N GLY A 336 20.72 -6.59 -21.54
CA GLY A 336 21.69 -7.62 -21.95
C GLY A 336 22.14 -7.55 -23.40
N LEU A 337 21.38 -6.88 -24.28
CA LEU A 337 21.69 -6.67 -25.70
C LEU A 337 22.15 -5.24 -26.00
N ASP A 338 22.45 -4.43 -24.97
CA ASP A 338 22.84 -3.02 -25.11
C ASP A 338 21.90 -2.24 -26.08
N ALA A 339 20.59 -2.41 -25.85
CA ALA A 339 19.58 -1.87 -26.74
C ALA A 339 19.58 -0.34 -26.77
N ALA A 340 19.13 0.24 -27.87
CA ALA A 340 19.05 1.68 -28.05
C ALA A 340 18.27 2.37 -26.91
N PRO A 341 18.62 3.63 -26.52
CA PRO A 341 18.00 4.35 -25.40
C PRO A 341 16.47 4.45 -25.48
N VAL A 342 15.92 4.49 -26.71
CA VAL A 342 14.47 4.51 -26.91
C VAL A 342 13.78 3.19 -26.50
N VAL A 343 14.45 2.05 -26.72
CA VAL A 343 13.96 0.73 -26.31
C VAL A 343 14.02 0.60 -24.79
N LEU A 344 15.13 1.04 -24.18
CA LEU A 344 15.26 1.09 -22.72
C LEU A 344 14.17 1.98 -22.09
N ALA A 345 13.87 3.13 -22.69
CA ALA A 345 12.79 4.00 -22.24
C ALA A 345 11.42 3.33 -22.35
N ALA A 346 11.15 2.62 -23.44
CA ALA A 346 9.90 1.86 -23.60
C ALA A 346 9.76 0.74 -22.56
N CYS A 347 10.82 -0.03 -22.31
CA CYS A 347 10.87 -1.05 -21.25
C CYS A 347 10.67 -0.44 -19.87
N ALA A 348 11.25 0.74 -19.60
CA ALA A 348 11.02 1.47 -18.35
C ALA A 348 9.55 1.81 -18.14
N MET A 349 8.84 2.25 -19.18
CA MET A 349 7.40 2.53 -19.12
C MET A 349 6.58 1.27 -18.93
N MET A 350 6.97 0.14 -19.52
CA MET A 350 6.32 -1.16 -19.29
C MET A 350 6.46 -1.60 -17.83
N VAL A 351 7.65 -1.45 -17.23
CA VAL A 351 7.89 -1.74 -15.81
C VAL A 351 7.05 -0.84 -14.93
N ALA A 352 6.99 0.47 -15.23
CA ALA A 352 6.16 1.43 -14.51
C ALA A 352 4.66 1.05 -14.54
N ALA A 353 4.14 0.71 -15.73
CA ALA A 353 2.77 0.29 -15.91
C ALA A 353 2.46 -1.02 -15.13
N ALA A 354 3.32 -2.03 -15.29
CA ALA A 354 3.16 -3.31 -14.60
C ALA A 354 3.22 -3.15 -13.08
N MET A 355 4.14 -2.34 -12.56
CA MET A 355 4.27 -2.04 -11.14
C MET A 355 3.00 -1.36 -10.59
N GLY A 356 2.51 -0.30 -11.25
CA GLY A 356 1.32 0.42 -10.81
C GLY A 356 0.07 -0.46 -10.84
N ALA A 357 -0.15 -1.21 -11.93
CA ALA A 357 -1.28 -2.12 -12.07
C ALA A 357 -1.25 -3.27 -11.04
N THR A 358 -0.07 -3.87 -10.80
CA THR A 358 0.10 -4.94 -9.82
C THR A 358 -0.11 -4.44 -8.38
N ALA A 359 0.35 -3.24 -8.06
CA ALA A 359 0.09 -2.62 -6.75
C ALA A 359 -1.42 -2.38 -6.54
N ALA A 360 -2.13 -1.89 -7.57
CA ALA A 360 -3.58 -1.69 -7.51
C ALA A 360 -4.34 -3.00 -7.24
N LEU A 361 -3.94 -4.07 -7.93
CA LEU A 361 -4.48 -5.42 -7.71
C LEU A 361 -4.23 -5.89 -6.29
N ALA A 362 -2.98 -5.79 -5.80
CA ALA A 362 -2.61 -6.23 -4.46
C ALA A 362 -3.43 -5.50 -3.39
N PHE A 363 -3.49 -4.17 -3.45
CA PHE A 363 -4.26 -3.37 -2.48
C PHE A 363 -5.77 -3.63 -2.55
N GLY A 364 -6.33 -3.81 -3.75
CA GLY A 364 -7.74 -4.16 -3.93
C GLY A 364 -8.08 -5.51 -3.31
N LEU A 365 -7.24 -6.53 -3.53
CA LEU A 365 -7.41 -7.87 -2.97
C LEU A 365 -7.17 -7.90 -1.45
N MET A 366 -6.20 -7.13 -0.93
CA MET A 366 -6.01 -6.99 0.52
C MET A 366 -7.27 -6.48 1.21
N MET A 367 -7.97 -5.50 0.62
CA MET A 367 -9.22 -4.98 1.15
C MET A 367 -10.35 -6.02 1.08
N SER A 368 -10.37 -6.85 0.03
CA SER A 368 -11.42 -7.87 -0.17
C SER A 368 -11.26 -9.10 0.74
N HIS A 369 -10.03 -9.37 1.20
CA HIS A 369 -9.73 -10.50 2.09
C HIS A 369 -9.72 -10.14 3.58
N ALA A 370 -10.22 -8.97 3.96
CA ALA A 370 -10.36 -8.56 5.36
C ALA A 370 -11.74 -8.96 5.90
N ARG A 371 -11.75 -9.68 7.04
CA ARG A 371 -12.97 -10.15 7.70
C ARG A 371 -13.80 -9.00 8.28
N PRO A 372 -15.14 -9.07 8.25
CA PRO A 372 -16.01 -8.13 8.96
C PRO A 372 -15.65 -8.06 10.46
N GLY A 373 -15.61 -6.85 11.02
CA GLY A 373 -15.23 -6.61 12.43
C GLY A 373 -13.74 -6.66 12.76
N LEU A 374 -12.89 -7.22 11.89
CA LEU A 374 -11.43 -7.35 12.06
C LEU A 374 -10.63 -6.71 10.92
N GLN A 375 -11.21 -5.70 10.28
CA GLN A 375 -10.65 -5.09 9.07
C GLN A 375 -9.24 -4.53 9.28
N ALA A 376 -8.99 -3.87 10.42
CA ALA A 376 -7.69 -3.29 10.71
C ALA A 376 -6.64 -4.38 10.97
N LEU A 377 -6.98 -5.42 11.73
CA LEU A 377 -6.08 -6.54 12.02
C LEU A 377 -5.70 -7.29 10.75
N ASP A 378 -6.69 -7.74 9.98
CA ASP A 378 -6.46 -8.56 8.79
C ASP A 378 -5.72 -7.77 7.69
N TYR A 379 -6.13 -6.50 7.46
CA TYR A 379 -5.41 -5.62 6.55
C TYR A 379 -4.00 -5.29 7.07
N GLY A 380 -3.83 -5.12 8.37
CA GLY A 380 -2.54 -4.90 9.02
C GLY A 380 -1.57 -6.07 8.78
N ILE A 381 -2.02 -7.32 8.98
CA ILE A 381 -1.22 -8.53 8.71
C ILE A 381 -0.80 -8.57 7.24
N GLN A 382 -1.74 -8.40 6.32
CA GLN A 382 -1.46 -8.40 4.89
C GLN A 382 -0.48 -7.28 4.49
N SER A 383 -0.66 -6.07 5.02
CA SER A 383 0.23 -4.94 4.79
C SER A 383 1.64 -5.18 5.32
N SER A 384 1.78 -5.88 6.46
CA SER A 384 3.10 -6.23 7.02
C SER A 384 3.82 -7.25 6.14
N VAL A 385 3.12 -8.26 5.64
CA VAL A 385 3.68 -9.22 4.67
C VAL A 385 4.11 -8.49 3.39
N PHE A 386 3.27 -7.61 2.85
CA PHE A 386 3.59 -6.82 1.68
C PHE A 386 4.79 -5.88 1.90
N ALA A 387 4.86 -5.20 3.05
CA ALA A 387 5.97 -4.30 3.40
C ALA A 387 7.29 -5.06 3.54
N LEU A 388 7.29 -6.22 4.20
CA LEU A 388 8.47 -7.04 4.41
C LEU A 388 9.09 -7.48 3.07
N THR A 389 8.28 -8.01 2.16
CA THR A 389 8.78 -8.49 0.87
C THR A 389 9.17 -7.35 -0.07
N ARG A 390 8.50 -6.19 0.04
CA ARG A 390 8.86 -4.97 -0.68
C ARG A 390 10.21 -4.38 -0.25
N ILE A 391 10.63 -4.62 1.00
CA ILE A 391 11.94 -4.21 1.52
C ILE A 391 13.00 -5.27 1.19
N ALA A 392 12.69 -6.55 1.39
CA ALA A 392 13.62 -7.64 1.24
C ALA A 392 14.07 -7.85 -0.23
N ALA A 393 13.15 -7.74 -1.19
CA ALA A 393 13.48 -8.00 -2.59
C ALA A 393 14.44 -6.97 -3.21
N PRO A 394 14.28 -5.64 -3.04
CA PRO A 394 15.29 -4.68 -3.47
C PRO A 394 16.64 -4.85 -2.77
N LEU A 395 16.65 -5.21 -1.48
CA LEU A 395 17.90 -5.47 -0.75
C LEU A 395 18.67 -6.65 -1.37
N ALA A 396 17.99 -7.78 -1.60
CA ALA A 396 18.57 -8.94 -2.26
C ALA A 396 19.00 -8.62 -3.70
N ALA A 397 18.21 -7.86 -4.44
CA ALA A 397 18.53 -7.41 -5.80
C ALA A 397 19.76 -6.50 -5.81
N GLY A 398 19.95 -5.63 -4.82
CA GLY A 398 21.12 -4.77 -4.70
C GLY A 398 22.42 -5.56 -4.48
N ILE A 399 22.37 -6.55 -3.58
CA ILE A 399 23.50 -7.46 -3.36
C ILE A 399 23.87 -8.18 -4.67
N LEU A 400 22.85 -8.67 -5.39
CA LEU A 400 23.08 -9.37 -6.64
C LEU A 400 23.60 -8.45 -7.75
N LEU A 401 23.15 -7.19 -7.78
CA LEU A 401 23.68 -6.16 -8.69
C LEU A 401 25.16 -5.93 -8.46
N ASP A 402 25.58 -5.82 -7.20
CA ASP A 402 26.98 -5.57 -6.85
C ASP A 402 27.91 -6.79 -7.13
N VAL A 403 27.41 -8.02 -6.92
CA VAL A 403 28.20 -9.25 -7.07
C VAL A 403 28.20 -9.78 -8.50
N ALA A 404 27.07 -9.74 -9.19
CA ALA A 404 26.86 -10.41 -10.48
C ALA A 404 26.45 -9.49 -11.63
N GLY A 405 26.28 -8.19 -11.36
CA GLY A 405 25.96 -7.18 -12.35
C GLY A 405 24.48 -7.08 -12.70
N PRO A 406 24.12 -6.09 -13.56
CA PRO A 406 22.74 -5.71 -13.83
C PRO A 406 21.94 -6.78 -14.56
N VAL A 407 22.53 -7.50 -15.49
CA VAL A 407 21.84 -8.56 -16.26
C VAL A 407 21.47 -9.73 -15.38
N ALA A 408 22.38 -10.18 -14.50
CA ALA A 408 22.12 -11.29 -13.57
C ALA A 408 21.04 -10.90 -12.55
N MET A 409 21.07 -9.68 -12.03
CA MET A 409 20.03 -9.16 -11.15
C MET A 409 18.66 -9.17 -11.85
N LEU A 410 18.55 -8.60 -13.05
CA LEU A 410 17.31 -8.53 -13.82
C LEU A 410 16.80 -9.92 -14.21
N ALA A 411 17.70 -10.83 -14.62
CA ALA A 411 17.35 -12.23 -14.94
C ALA A 411 16.76 -12.95 -13.72
N THR A 412 17.33 -12.74 -12.53
CA THR A 412 16.81 -13.31 -11.28
C THR A 412 15.44 -12.74 -10.92
N LEU A 413 15.24 -11.42 -11.07
CA LEU A 413 13.91 -10.81 -10.86
C LEU A 413 12.89 -11.33 -11.87
N THR A 414 13.28 -11.53 -13.12
CA THR A 414 12.44 -12.10 -14.18
C THR A 414 12.07 -13.56 -13.87
N ALA A 415 13.04 -14.37 -13.45
CA ALA A 415 12.79 -15.76 -13.03
C ALA A 415 11.84 -15.83 -11.83
N GLY A 416 12.04 -14.96 -10.84
CA GLY A 416 11.12 -14.80 -9.71
C GLY A 416 9.70 -14.43 -10.14
N ALA A 417 9.53 -13.47 -11.04
CA ALA A 417 8.23 -13.08 -11.58
C ALA A 417 7.57 -14.20 -12.41
N ALA A 418 8.36 -14.98 -13.17
CA ALA A 418 7.87 -16.16 -13.88
C ALA A 418 7.42 -17.27 -12.93
N ALA A 419 8.14 -17.49 -11.84
CA ALA A 419 7.72 -18.43 -10.78
C ALA A 419 6.40 -17.99 -10.12
N VAL A 420 6.22 -16.68 -9.92
CA VAL A 420 4.95 -16.12 -9.43
C VAL A 420 3.81 -16.35 -10.42
N LEU A 421 4.05 -16.18 -11.71
CA LEU A 421 3.06 -16.51 -12.75
C LEU A 421 2.67 -17.99 -12.70
N ALA A 422 3.63 -18.90 -12.59
CA ALA A 422 3.36 -20.34 -12.43
C ALA A 422 2.57 -20.65 -11.15
N LEU A 423 2.90 -19.99 -10.04
CA LEU A 423 2.15 -20.10 -8.79
C LEU A 423 0.71 -19.56 -8.94
N ALA A 424 0.54 -18.45 -9.65
CA ALA A 424 -0.77 -17.87 -9.94
C ALA A 424 -1.66 -18.80 -10.77
N TRP A 425 -1.11 -19.53 -11.74
CA TRP A 425 -1.84 -20.54 -12.49
C TRP A 425 -2.36 -21.68 -11.59
N ARG A 426 -1.57 -22.10 -10.60
CA ARG A 426 -1.95 -23.18 -9.68
C ARG A 426 -2.92 -22.75 -8.59
N ARG A 427 -2.82 -21.51 -8.07
CA ARG A 427 -3.54 -21.07 -6.87
C ARG A 427 -4.63 -20.04 -7.10
N ALA A 428 -4.50 -19.18 -8.13
CA ALA A 428 -5.40 -18.07 -8.32
C ALA A 428 -6.81 -18.47 -8.81
N ALA A 429 -6.96 -19.66 -9.40
CA ALA A 429 -8.28 -20.18 -9.81
C ALA A 429 -9.23 -20.40 -8.61
N ALA A 430 -8.69 -20.61 -7.41
CA ALA A 430 -9.44 -20.86 -6.19
C ALA A 430 -9.58 -19.61 -5.28
N LEU A 431 -9.23 -18.42 -5.79
CA LEU A 431 -9.49 -17.17 -5.08
C LEU A 431 -10.98 -16.81 -5.24
N PRO A 432 -11.68 -16.43 -4.15
CA PRO A 432 -13.04 -15.93 -4.26
C PRO A 432 -13.06 -14.66 -5.12
N GLY A 433 -14.07 -14.56 -5.99
CA GLY A 433 -14.27 -13.43 -6.90
C GLY A 433 -14.78 -12.19 -6.20
#